data_6cc86f44b24be0015885322e8456ec41
#
_entry.id   6cc86f44b24be0015885322e8456ec41
#
_cell.length_a   1.000
_cell.length_b   1.000
_cell.length_c   1.000
_cell.angle_alpha   90.00
_cell.angle_beta   90.00
_cell.angle_gamma   90.00
#
_symmetry.space_group_name_H-M   'P 1'
#
loop_
_entity.id
_entity.type
_entity.pdbx_description
1 polymer ?
#
loop_
_entity_poly.entity_id
_entity_poly.type
_entity_poly.pdbx_seq_one_letter_code
_entity_poly.pdbx_strand_id
1 'polypeptide(L)' 'MVKIRLRRMGAKKNPFYRIVVADSTSPRDGRFIEEIGTYDPLASPSIIKVDPERAQYWLSNGAQPTDTVKALLKKAGAV' A
#
# COMPACT_ATOMS: atom_id res chain seq x y z
N MET A 1 4.79 11.22 -11.39
CA MET A 1 3.71 10.22 -11.37
C MET A 1 3.44 9.74 -9.96
N VAL A 2 2.19 9.68 -9.59
CA VAL A 2 1.81 9.20 -8.26
C VAL A 2 1.62 7.69 -8.30
N LYS A 3 2.19 6.98 -7.31
CA LYS A 3 2.10 5.53 -7.22
C LYS A 3 1.59 5.10 -5.85
N ILE A 4 0.91 3.95 -5.84
CA ILE A 4 0.52 3.29 -4.60
C ILE A 4 1.46 2.10 -4.43
N ARG A 5 2.21 2.11 -3.33
CA ARG A 5 3.25 1.09 -3.12
C ARG A 5 3.35 0.69 -1.65
N LEU A 6 4.07 -0.40 -1.38
CA LEU A 6 4.32 -0.86 -0.03
C LEU A 6 5.57 -0.20 0.54
N ARG A 7 5.48 0.24 1.78
CA ARG A 7 6.62 0.70 2.56
C ARG A 7 6.87 -0.31 3.67
N ARG A 8 8.08 -0.87 3.71
CA ARG A 8 8.43 -1.85 4.73
C ARG A 8 8.67 -1.17 6.07
N MET A 9 8.06 -1.74 7.10
CA MET A 9 8.21 -1.32 8.48
C MET A 9 8.57 -2.54 9.32
N GLY A 10 8.87 -2.35 10.60
CA GLY A 10 9.10 -3.43 11.53
C GLY A 10 10.53 -3.96 11.54
N ALA A 11 10.74 -5.03 12.31
CA ALA A 11 12.05 -5.63 12.50
C ALA A 11 12.46 -6.51 11.33
N LYS A 12 13.74 -6.86 11.26
CA LYS A 12 14.35 -7.62 10.18
C LYS A 12 13.66 -8.97 9.93
N LYS A 13 13.18 -9.65 10.96
CA LYS A 13 12.50 -10.94 10.85
C LYS A 13 10.98 -10.86 10.98
N ASN A 14 10.45 -9.65 11.19
CA ASN A 14 9.02 -9.40 11.33
C ASN A 14 8.61 -8.28 10.37
N PRO A 15 8.55 -8.56 9.07
CA PRO A 15 8.16 -7.53 8.11
C PRO A 15 6.71 -7.13 8.31
N PHE A 16 6.48 -5.84 8.29
CA PHE A 16 5.16 -5.24 8.32
C PHE A 16 5.17 -4.15 7.25
N TYR A 17 4.09 -4.04 6.49
CA TYR A 17 4.04 -3.11 5.39
C TYR A 17 2.91 -2.11 5.55
N ARG A 18 3.17 -0.89 5.12
CA ARG A 18 2.13 0.13 4.95
C ARG A 18 1.89 0.33 3.48
N ILE A 19 0.62 0.46 3.12
CA ILE A 19 0.22 0.77 1.74
C ILE A 19 0.16 2.28 1.66
N VAL A 20 1.06 2.88 0.88
CA VAL A 20 1.22 4.32 0.83
C VAL A 20 1.12 4.84 -0.59
N VAL A 21 0.64 6.08 -0.69
CA VAL A 21 0.60 6.84 -1.94
C VAL A 21 1.80 7.77 -1.93
N ALA A 22 2.62 7.69 -2.94
CA ALA A 22 3.85 8.49 -3.01
C ALA A 22 4.18 8.87 -4.45
N ASP A 23 4.97 9.93 -4.60
CA ASP A 23 5.50 10.30 -5.91
C ASP A 23 6.57 9.28 -6.32
N SER A 24 6.52 8.84 -7.59
CA SER A 24 7.44 7.84 -8.11
C SER A 24 8.90 8.28 -8.09
N THR A 25 9.16 9.60 -8.00
CA THR A 25 10.51 10.14 -7.91
C THR A 25 11.06 10.12 -6.49
N SER A 26 10.20 9.89 -5.49
CA SER A 26 10.64 9.81 -4.09
C SER A 26 11.29 8.44 -3.81
N PRO A 27 12.33 8.39 -2.94
CA PRO A 27 12.89 7.11 -2.52
C PRO A 27 11.84 6.23 -1.86
N ARG A 28 12.02 4.90 -1.99
CA ARG A 28 11.07 3.93 -1.42
C ARG A 28 10.83 4.15 0.07
N ASP A 29 11.86 4.47 0.81
CA ASP A 29 11.79 4.71 2.26
C ASP A 29 11.71 6.19 2.61
N GLY A 30 11.46 7.04 1.61
CA GLY A 30 11.31 8.46 1.79
C GLY A 30 9.88 8.88 2.11
N ARG A 31 9.60 10.15 1.87
CA ARG A 31 8.28 10.71 2.17
C ARG A 31 7.20 10.10 1.29
N PHE A 32 6.02 9.98 1.85
CA PHE A 32 4.83 9.60 1.12
C PHE A 32 3.74 10.66 1.31
N ILE A 33 2.75 10.64 0.40
CA ILE A 33 1.66 11.63 0.43
C ILE A 33 0.62 11.22 1.47
N GLU A 34 0.23 9.94 1.47
CA GLU A 34 -0.82 9.44 2.35
C GLU A 34 -0.65 7.94 2.58
N GLU A 35 -0.96 7.48 3.79
CA GLU A 35 -1.06 6.07 4.10
C GLU A 35 -2.52 5.65 3.98
N ILE A 36 -2.81 4.64 3.15
CA ILE A 36 -4.17 4.20 2.89
C ILE A 36 -4.46 2.81 3.45
N GLY A 37 -3.46 2.13 3.99
CA GLY A 37 -3.68 0.81 4.55
C GLY A 37 -2.42 0.18 5.11
N THR A 38 -2.58 -1.05 5.61
CA THR A 38 -1.50 -1.85 6.17
C THR A 38 -1.61 -3.28 5.69
N TYR A 39 -0.48 -3.99 5.67
CA TYR A 39 -0.41 -5.38 5.29
C TYR A 39 0.54 -6.12 6.23
N ASP A 40 0.02 -7.15 6.91
CA ASP A 40 0.81 -8.02 7.78
C ASP A 40 0.88 -9.42 7.16
N PRO A 41 1.99 -9.78 6.49
CA PRO A 41 2.12 -11.08 5.85
C PRO A 41 2.39 -12.22 6.83
N LEU A 42 2.81 -11.92 8.06
CA LEU A 42 3.14 -12.93 9.06
C LEU A 42 1.92 -13.43 9.84
N ALA A 43 0.82 -12.69 9.79
CA ALA A 43 -0.42 -13.16 10.41
C ALA A 43 -0.96 -14.35 9.61
N SER A 44 -1.64 -15.26 10.29
CA SER A 44 -2.25 -16.42 9.65
C SER A 44 -3.75 -16.42 9.96
N PRO A 45 -4.62 -16.09 8.97
CA PRO A 45 -4.28 -15.61 7.62
C PRO A 45 -3.67 -14.21 7.61
N SER A 46 -3.04 -13.83 6.50
CA SER A 46 -2.48 -12.49 6.33
C SER A 46 -3.55 -11.43 6.56
N ILE A 47 -3.18 -10.37 7.27
CA ILE A 47 -4.10 -9.28 7.56
C ILE A 47 -3.82 -8.13 6.58
N ILE A 48 -4.86 -7.74 5.83
CA ILE A 48 -4.82 -6.61 4.92
C ILE A 48 -5.92 -5.65 5.35
N LYS A 49 -5.52 -4.42 5.69
CA LYS A 49 -6.48 -3.36 6.04
C LYS A 49 -6.27 -2.21 5.07
N VAL A 50 -7.31 -1.84 4.35
CA VAL A 50 -7.26 -0.75 3.37
C VAL A 50 -8.51 0.09 3.53
N ASP A 51 -8.33 1.42 3.47
CA ASP A 51 -9.44 2.35 3.37
C ASP A 51 -9.91 2.34 1.91
N PRO A 52 -11.07 1.74 1.60
CA PRO A 52 -11.52 1.60 0.21
C PRO A 52 -11.84 2.94 -0.44
N GLU A 53 -12.33 3.91 0.32
CA GLU A 53 -12.64 5.23 -0.22
C GLU A 53 -11.38 5.94 -0.67
N ARG A 54 -10.32 5.88 0.13
CA ARG A 54 -9.06 6.53 -0.21
C ARG A 54 -8.37 5.81 -1.37
N ALA A 55 -8.40 4.48 -1.38
CA ALA A 55 -7.86 3.72 -2.49
C ALA A 55 -8.54 4.09 -3.80
N GLN A 56 -9.86 4.13 -3.81
CA GLN A 56 -10.62 4.50 -4.99
C GLN A 56 -10.37 5.96 -5.41
N TYR A 57 -10.27 6.86 -4.44
CA TYR A 57 -9.94 8.25 -4.72
C TYR A 57 -8.64 8.38 -5.50
N TRP A 58 -7.57 7.74 -5.00
CA TRP A 58 -6.27 7.84 -5.66
C TRP A 58 -6.22 7.13 -7.00
N LEU A 59 -6.87 5.96 -7.12
CA LEU A 59 -6.96 5.25 -8.40
C LEU A 59 -7.72 6.07 -9.44
N SER A 60 -8.81 6.71 -9.02
CA SER A 60 -9.60 7.59 -9.92
C SER A 60 -8.82 8.82 -10.36
N ASN A 61 -7.85 9.25 -9.56
CA ASN A 61 -6.99 10.39 -9.89
C ASN A 61 -5.69 9.98 -10.59
N GLY A 62 -5.63 8.74 -11.07
CA GLY A 62 -4.52 8.30 -11.90
C GLY A 62 -3.33 7.70 -11.16
N ALA A 63 -3.44 7.45 -9.86
CA ALA A 63 -2.38 6.78 -9.12
C ALA A 63 -2.20 5.34 -9.63
N GLN A 64 -0.94 4.93 -9.81
CA GLN A 64 -0.60 3.62 -10.36
C GLN A 64 -0.19 2.67 -9.24
N PRO A 65 -0.97 1.62 -8.95
CA PRO A 65 -0.56 0.63 -7.95
C PRO A 65 0.53 -0.28 -8.52
N THR A 66 1.48 -0.67 -7.68
CA THR A 66 2.41 -1.74 -8.04
C THR A 66 1.64 -3.05 -8.18
N ASP A 67 2.22 -4.05 -8.85
CA ASP A 67 1.56 -5.34 -9.05
C ASP A 67 1.16 -5.98 -7.72
N THR A 68 2.06 -5.92 -6.75
CA THR A 68 1.79 -6.46 -5.41
C THR A 68 0.63 -5.73 -4.73
N VAL A 69 0.63 -4.41 -4.77
CA VAL A 69 -0.44 -3.61 -4.18
C VAL A 69 -1.77 -3.87 -4.89
N LYS A 70 -1.74 -3.97 -6.21
CA LYS A 70 -2.94 -4.26 -6.98
C LYS A 70 -3.60 -5.57 -6.54
N ALA A 71 -2.79 -6.62 -6.35
CA ALA A 71 -3.27 -7.89 -5.85
C ALA A 71 -3.83 -7.78 -4.42
N LEU A 72 -3.17 -7.01 -3.56
CA LEU A 72 -3.64 -6.80 -2.19
C LEU A 72 -4.95 -6.03 -2.15
N LEU A 73 -5.10 -5.01 -2.99
CA LEU A 73 -6.34 -4.23 -3.06
C LEU A 73 -7.51 -5.10 -3.52
N LYS A 74 -7.29 -5.99 -4.47
CA LYS A 74 -8.32 -6.95 -4.90
C LYS A 74 -8.70 -7.90 -3.78
N LYS A 75 -7.72 -8.42 -3.06
CA LYS A 75 -7.94 -9.32 -1.93
C LYS A 75 -8.73 -8.66 -0.81
N ALA A 76 -8.47 -7.39 -0.58
CA ALA A 76 -9.17 -6.61 0.45
C ALA A 76 -10.55 -6.14 0.01
N GLY A 77 -10.90 -6.34 -1.25
CA GLY A 77 -12.18 -5.89 -1.79
C GLY A 77 -12.24 -4.38 -2.04
N ALA A 78 -11.11 -3.71 -2.13
CA ALA A 78 -11.06 -2.27 -2.35
C ALA A 78 -11.15 -1.88 -3.84
N VAL A 79 -10.99 -2.85 -4.71
CA VAL A 79 -11.14 -2.66 -6.16
C VAL A 79 -11.86 -3.85 -6.77
#